data_2cd57b196af88d1b8ffd9df23aef60f5
#
_entry.id   2cd57b196af88d1b8ffd9df23aef60f5
#
_cell.length_a   1.000
_cell.length_b   1.000
_cell.length_c   1.000
_cell.angle_alpha   90.00
_cell.angle_beta   90.00
_cell.angle_gamma   90.00
#
_symmetry.space_group_name_H-M   'P 1'
#
loop_
_entity.id
_entity.type
_entity.pdbx_description
1 polymer ?
#
loop_
_entity_poly.entity_id
_entity_poly.type
_entity_poly.pdbx_seq_one_letter_code
_entity_poly.pdbx_strand_id
1 'polypeptide(L)'
;MSASTLIQHHITQHDFSKTTERIYKKTAEKYGELDMAHASYKKIISKVEASSTNPNTQAAMLNIAILVTKDRPDLLKRLIAYREDLARTIANHRKNSLKQLVGTLPTYEELIGELESLTGVKYIVNYCLIHLGFRNADLNLQYIGKLTDIPSGEGINYIHLNRKTHEVTMIINQYKTHGTYGTKEIKHNDARLSKELKEMNLVDGDFLLSLKDGTVPSHSTVGDKVMALSIGKLGETKIVKVVVKHYLDNKSYEDLENISKTRGTSIATLISSYNLYNTN
;
A
#
# COMPACT_ATOMS: atom_id res chain seq x y z
N MET A 1 16.05 -11.80 29.11
CA MET A 1 16.03 -12.17 27.67
C MET A 1 15.70 -10.94 26.86
N SER A 2 16.45 -10.64 25.78
CA SER A 2 16.21 -9.44 24.96
C SER A 2 14.91 -9.52 24.14
N ALA A 3 14.39 -8.36 23.72
CA ALA A 3 13.23 -8.31 22.81
C ALA A 3 13.51 -9.04 21.50
N SER A 4 14.71 -8.92 20.94
CA SER A 4 15.10 -9.57 19.69
C SER A 4 15.08 -11.09 19.81
N THR A 5 15.56 -11.65 20.93
CA THR A 5 15.51 -13.12 21.18
C THR A 5 14.08 -13.62 21.29
N LEU A 6 13.22 -12.90 22.02
CA LEU A 6 11.82 -13.27 22.20
C LEU A 6 11.02 -13.17 20.88
N ILE A 7 11.27 -12.15 20.08
CA ILE A 7 10.63 -11.99 18.77
C ILE A 7 11.12 -13.05 17.79
N GLN A 8 12.40 -13.41 17.79
CA GLN A 8 12.90 -14.49 16.94
C GLN A 8 12.20 -15.81 17.26
N HIS A 9 12.03 -16.13 18.54
CA HIS A 9 11.26 -17.30 18.97
C HIS A 9 9.81 -17.24 18.52
N HIS A 10 9.15 -16.07 18.65
CA HIS A 10 7.78 -15.88 18.19
C HIS A 10 7.64 -16.06 16.66
N ILE A 11 8.59 -15.54 15.89
CA ILE A 11 8.59 -15.66 14.41
C ILE A 11 8.71 -17.15 14.00
N THR A 12 9.51 -17.96 14.69
CA THR A 12 9.64 -19.38 14.37
C THR A 12 8.39 -20.22 14.67
N GLN A 13 7.49 -19.71 15.49
CA GLN A 13 6.24 -20.39 15.84
C GLN A 13 5.05 -20.00 14.95
N HIS A 14 5.21 -19.01 14.08
CA HIS A 14 4.14 -18.46 13.24
C HIS A 14 4.61 -18.23 11.82
N ASP A 15 3.74 -18.50 10.87
CA ASP A 15 4.01 -18.24 9.44
C ASP A 15 3.73 -16.77 9.09
N PHE A 16 4.75 -15.93 9.20
CA PHE A 16 4.67 -14.53 8.84
C PHE A 16 5.25 -14.29 7.45
N SER A 17 4.71 -13.28 6.75
CA SER A 17 5.36 -12.78 5.54
C SER A 17 6.76 -12.26 5.86
N LYS A 18 7.72 -12.43 4.92
CA LYS A 18 9.09 -11.91 5.06
C LYS A 18 9.16 -10.43 5.44
N THR A 19 8.18 -9.64 4.95
CA THR A 19 8.07 -8.21 5.31
C THR A 19 7.68 -8.03 6.78
N THR A 20 6.73 -8.79 7.29
CA THR A 20 6.32 -8.74 8.70
C THR A 20 7.47 -9.15 9.62
N GLU A 21 8.17 -10.24 9.29
CA GLU A 21 9.35 -10.68 10.04
C GLU A 21 10.42 -9.59 10.11
N ARG A 22 10.76 -8.98 8.97
CA ARG A 22 11.75 -7.89 8.91
C ARG A 22 11.34 -6.70 9.79
N ILE A 23 10.05 -6.33 9.75
CA ILE A 23 9.54 -5.23 10.58
C ILE A 23 9.64 -5.59 12.06
N TYR A 24 9.27 -6.79 12.45
CA TYR A 24 9.34 -7.24 13.84
C TYR A 24 10.78 -7.25 14.35
N LYS A 25 11.71 -7.84 13.60
CA LYS A 25 13.13 -7.88 13.95
C LYS A 25 13.71 -6.47 14.13
N LYS A 26 13.54 -5.61 13.11
CA LYS A 26 14.02 -4.21 13.15
C LYS A 26 13.39 -3.39 14.28
N THR A 27 12.13 -3.67 14.64
CA THR A 27 11.46 -2.97 15.73
C THR A 27 11.93 -3.49 17.09
N ALA A 28 12.16 -4.80 17.23
CA ALA A 28 12.67 -5.40 18.44
C ALA A 28 14.11 -4.93 18.78
N GLU A 29 14.95 -4.72 17.75
CA GLU A 29 16.32 -4.16 17.90
C GLU A 29 16.33 -2.80 18.60
N LYS A 30 15.28 -1.99 18.48
CA LYS A 30 15.17 -0.68 19.14
C LYS A 30 15.14 -0.78 20.67
N TYR A 31 14.80 -1.93 21.23
CA TYR A 31 14.88 -2.16 22.68
C TYR A 31 16.32 -2.38 23.15
N GLY A 32 17.26 -2.75 22.25
CA GLY A 32 18.66 -3.02 22.59
C GLY A 32 18.77 -4.09 23.67
N GLU A 33 19.61 -3.83 24.66
CA GLU A 33 19.93 -4.74 25.75
C GLU A 33 18.84 -4.80 26.86
N LEU A 34 17.68 -4.17 26.67
CA LEU A 34 16.64 -4.19 27.69
C LEU A 34 16.15 -5.63 27.91
N ASP A 35 16.31 -6.14 29.14
CA ASP A 35 15.76 -7.44 29.52
C ASP A 35 14.23 -7.37 29.63
N MET A 36 13.55 -7.77 28.58
CA MET A 36 12.08 -7.71 28.48
C MET A 36 11.39 -8.66 29.44
N ALA A 37 12.02 -9.74 29.85
CA ALA A 37 11.45 -10.70 30.81
C ALA A 37 11.25 -10.09 32.19
N HIS A 38 12.16 -9.17 32.61
CA HIS A 38 12.14 -8.54 33.92
C HIS A 38 11.92 -7.03 33.88
N ALA A 39 11.83 -6.42 32.70
CA ALA A 39 11.65 -4.98 32.59
C ALA A 39 10.33 -4.52 33.23
N SER A 40 10.41 -3.44 34.02
CA SER A 40 9.21 -2.77 34.55
C SER A 40 8.51 -1.96 33.47
N TYR A 41 7.22 -1.67 33.65
CA TYR A 41 6.45 -0.79 32.78
C TYR A 41 7.19 0.53 32.49
N LYS A 42 7.70 1.20 33.55
CA LYS A 42 8.41 2.49 33.41
C LYS A 42 9.65 2.37 32.49
N LYS A 43 10.43 1.29 32.63
CA LYS A 43 11.61 1.06 31.78
C LYS A 43 11.21 0.85 30.30
N ILE A 44 10.14 0.08 30.04
CA ILE A 44 9.65 -0.16 28.68
C ILE A 44 9.17 1.14 28.04
N ILE A 45 8.34 1.92 28.73
CA ILE A 45 7.78 3.17 28.19
C ILE A 45 8.91 4.20 27.98
N SER A 46 9.81 4.40 28.93
CA SER A 46 10.95 5.31 28.75
C SER A 46 11.80 4.91 27.51
N LYS A 47 11.95 3.62 27.24
CA LYS A 47 12.67 3.15 26.04
C LYS A 47 11.90 3.43 24.75
N VAL A 48 10.58 3.26 24.76
CA VAL A 48 9.70 3.58 23.61
C VAL A 48 9.77 5.07 23.28
N GLU A 49 9.62 5.93 24.28
CA GLU A 49 9.64 7.39 24.13
C GLU A 49 11.01 7.90 23.67
N ALA A 50 12.10 7.39 24.26
CA ALA A 50 13.46 7.76 23.88
C ALA A 50 13.85 7.29 22.45
N SER A 51 13.22 6.24 21.94
CA SER A 51 13.58 5.65 20.63
C SER A 51 13.01 6.41 19.44
N SER A 52 11.94 7.17 19.60
CA SER A 52 11.33 7.94 18.52
C SER A 52 10.28 8.92 19.06
N THR A 53 10.22 10.10 18.46
CA THR A 53 9.11 11.06 18.63
C THR A 53 7.92 10.74 17.72
N ASN A 54 8.08 9.83 16.76
CA ASN A 54 7.00 9.44 15.84
C ASN A 54 6.04 8.45 16.52
N PRO A 55 4.75 8.82 16.72
CA PRO A 55 3.77 7.97 17.42
C PRO A 55 3.55 6.61 16.74
N ASN A 56 3.67 6.52 15.40
CA ASN A 56 3.54 5.24 14.70
C ASN A 56 4.72 4.29 15.02
N THR A 57 5.93 4.82 15.16
CA THR A 57 7.10 4.04 15.59
C THR A 57 6.94 3.58 17.04
N GLN A 58 6.47 4.45 17.91
CA GLN A 58 6.17 4.10 19.31
C GLN A 58 5.10 3.01 19.39
N ALA A 59 4.02 3.11 18.61
CA ALA A 59 2.97 2.08 18.53
C ALA A 59 3.51 0.73 18.04
N ALA A 60 4.41 0.73 17.04
CA ALA A 60 5.06 -0.50 16.59
C ALA A 60 5.92 -1.14 17.69
N MET A 61 6.68 -0.34 18.45
CA MET A 61 7.45 -0.82 19.59
C MET A 61 6.54 -1.40 20.69
N LEU A 62 5.44 -0.70 21.01
CA LEU A 62 4.48 -1.21 21.99
C LEU A 62 3.86 -2.54 21.57
N ASN A 63 3.57 -2.74 20.27
CA ASN A 63 3.08 -4.03 19.78
C ASN A 63 4.11 -5.15 20.06
N ILE A 64 5.41 -4.90 19.90
CA ILE A 64 6.46 -5.84 20.26
C ILE A 64 6.47 -6.08 21.76
N ALA A 65 6.42 -5.02 22.60
CA ALA A 65 6.40 -5.17 24.05
C ALA A 65 5.20 -6.00 24.53
N ILE A 66 4.00 -5.70 24.01
CA ILE A 66 2.77 -6.45 24.31
C ILE A 66 2.94 -7.92 23.92
N LEU A 67 3.52 -8.19 22.76
CA LEU A 67 3.70 -9.55 22.26
C LEU A 67 4.65 -10.39 23.14
N VAL A 68 5.77 -9.79 23.57
CA VAL A 68 6.80 -10.50 24.35
C VAL A 68 6.55 -10.52 25.86
N THR A 69 5.51 -9.84 26.35
CA THR A 69 5.17 -9.79 27.78
C THR A 69 3.81 -10.42 28.08
N LYS A 70 3.31 -11.28 27.22
CA LYS A 70 1.98 -11.94 27.34
C LYS A 70 1.78 -12.66 28.68
N ASP A 71 2.83 -13.23 29.25
CA ASP A 71 2.80 -13.99 30.50
C ASP A 71 2.81 -13.08 31.76
N ARG A 72 2.69 -11.78 31.58
CA ARG A 72 2.72 -10.76 32.66
C ARG A 72 1.45 -9.90 32.65
N PRO A 73 0.30 -10.42 33.13
CA PRO A 73 -1.03 -9.83 32.90
C PRO A 73 -1.16 -8.38 33.35
N ASP A 74 -0.60 -7.99 34.50
CA ASP A 74 -0.67 -6.60 34.99
C ASP A 74 0.14 -5.64 34.13
N LEU A 75 1.32 -6.06 33.65
CA LEU A 75 2.15 -5.30 32.74
C LEU A 75 1.46 -5.17 31.38
N LEU A 76 0.93 -6.28 30.87
CA LEU A 76 0.22 -6.36 29.61
C LEU A 76 -0.96 -5.38 29.58
N LYS A 77 -1.82 -5.39 30.62
CA LYS A 77 -2.95 -4.46 30.73
C LYS A 77 -2.52 -3.00 30.64
N ARG A 78 -1.44 -2.63 31.32
CA ARG A 78 -0.90 -1.25 31.33
C ARG A 78 -0.32 -0.87 29.96
N LEU A 79 0.37 -1.78 29.28
CA LEU A 79 0.91 -1.54 27.94
C LEU A 79 -0.19 -1.39 26.89
N ILE A 80 -1.25 -2.19 26.99
CA ILE A 80 -2.44 -2.07 26.12
C ILE A 80 -3.10 -0.71 26.33
N ALA A 81 -3.34 -0.29 27.57
CA ALA A 81 -3.94 1.02 27.86
C ALA A 81 -3.10 2.18 27.27
N TYR A 82 -1.78 2.16 27.45
CA TYR A 82 -0.90 3.19 26.86
C TYR A 82 -0.94 3.17 25.32
N ARG A 83 -0.99 1.97 24.69
CA ARG A 83 -1.14 1.84 23.25
C ARG A 83 -2.46 2.42 22.73
N GLU A 84 -3.56 2.27 23.49
CA GLU A 84 -4.86 2.86 23.15
C GLU A 84 -4.84 4.38 23.21
N ASP A 85 -4.20 4.97 24.22
CA ASP A 85 -4.00 6.43 24.31
C ASP A 85 -3.16 6.95 23.13
N LEU A 86 -2.10 6.23 22.80
CA LEU A 86 -1.27 6.56 21.64
C LEU A 86 -2.04 6.42 20.32
N ALA A 87 -2.92 5.42 20.20
CA ALA A 87 -3.79 5.26 19.03
C ALA A 87 -4.75 6.46 18.86
N ARG A 88 -5.29 7.02 19.95
CA ARG A 88 -6.09 8.25 19.90
C ARG A 88 -5.26 9.44 19.42
N THR A 89 -4.03 9.57 19.90
CA THR A 89 -3.10 10.61 19.43
C THR A 89 -2.83 10.49 17.94
N ILE A 90 -2.55 9.27 17.46
CA ILE A 90 -2.33 9.00 16.02
C ILE A 90 -3.59 9.34 15.20
N ALA A 91 -4.78 8.97 15.69
CA ALA A 91 -6.04 9.29 15.03
C ALA A 91 -6.26 10.81 14.91
N ASN A 92 -5.98 11.56 15.96
CA ASN A 92 -6.08 13.03 15.96
C ASN A 92 -5.08 13.67 14.99
N HIS A 93 -3.82 13.18 14.96
CA HIS A 93 -2.83 13.65 13.98
C HIS A 93 -3.27 13.36 12.54
N ARG A 94 -3.80 12.17 12.28
CA ARG A 94 -4.33 11.83 10.94
C ARG A 94 -5.48 12.73 10.56
N LYS A 95 -6.43 13.00 11.47
CA LYS A 95 -7.55 13.90 11.27
C LYS A 95 -7.07 15.31 10.91
N ASN A 96 -6.12 15.87 11.66
CA ASN A 96 -5.56 17.19 11.38
C ASN A 96 -4.82 17.25 10.05
N SER A 97 -4.01 16.23 9.73
CA SER A 97 -3.34 16.11 8.44
C SER A 97 -4.33 16.01 7.29
N LEU A 98 -5.45 15.30 7.46
CA LEU A 98 -6.52 15.24 6.45
C LEU A 98 -7.19 16.61 6.24
N LYS A 99 -7.47 17.35 7.30
CA LYS A 99 -8.02 18.71 7.18
C LYS A 99 -7.13 19.64 6.37
N GLN A 100 -5.81 19.59 6.60
CA GLN A 100 -4.83 20.35 5.84
C GLN A 100 -4.76 19.89 4.37
N LEU A 101 -4.89 18.59 4.14
CA LEU A 101 -4.79 18.02 2.81
C LEU A 101 -5.98 18.35 1.91
N VAL A 102 -7.20 18.40 2.45
CA VAL A 102 -8.45 18.65 1.68
C VAL A 102 -8.37 19.93 0.85
N GLY A 103 -7.76 20.99 1.40
CA GLY A 103 -7.64 22.28 0.68
C GLY A 103 -6.51 22.33 -0.35
N THR A 104 -5.70 21.26 -0.48
CA THR A 104 -4.52 21.23 -1.37
C THR A 104 -4.61 20.17 -2.46
N LEU A 105 -5.63 19.30 -2.40
CA LEU A 105 -5.84 18.29 -3.42
C LEU A 105 -6.64 18.84 -4.59
N PRO A 106 -6.33 18.41 -5.83
CA PRO A 106 -7.16 18.74 -6.99
C PRO A 106 -8.56 18.10 -6.85
N THR A 107 -9.51 18.57 -7.62
CA THR A 107 -10.79 17.90 -7.83
C THR A 107 -10.60 16.66 -8.72
N TYR A 108 -11.62 15.82 -8.79
CA TYR A 108 -11.61 14.67 -9.70
C TYR A 108 -11.58 15.14 -11.17
N GLU A 109 -12.32 16.18 -11.50
CA GLU A 109 -12.40 16.78 -12.84
C GLU A 109 -11.05 17.35 -13.28
N GLU A 110 -10.31 17.98 -12.37
CA GLU A 110 -8.93 18.43 -12.63
C GLU A 110 -7.99 17.26 -12.87
N LEU A 111 -8.12 16.15 -12.11
CA LEU A 111 -7.33 14.93 -12.36
C LEU A 111 -7.62 14.34 -13.75
N ILE A 112 -8.88 14.29 -14.16
CA ILE A 112 -9.27 13.80 -15.49
C ILE A 112 -8.74 14.73 -16.58
N GLY A 113 -8.88 16.05 -16.42
CA GLY A 113 -8.37 17.02 -17.38
C GLY A 113 -6.84 16.93 -17.54
N GLU A 114 -6.09 16.73 -16.46
CA GLU A 114 -4.65 16.50 -16.54
C GLU A 114 -4.33 15.14 -17.19
N LEU A 115 -5.06 14.06 -16.86
CA LEU A 115 -4.89 12.75 -17.47
C LEU A 115 -5.01 12.80 -18.99
N GLU A 116 -5.96 13.58 -19.50
CA GLU A 116 -6.17 13.75 -20.95
C GLU A 116 -4.97 14.37 -21.66
N SER A 117 -4.14 15.12 -20.97
CA SER A 117 -2.92 15.75 -21.53
C SER A 117 -1.70 14.82 -21.53
N LEU A 118 -1.74 13.71 -20.79
CA LEU A 118 -0.60 12.79 -20.63
C LEU A 118 -0.52 11.78 -21.79
N THR A 119 0.68 11.20 -21.99
CA THR A 119 0.94 10.15 -22.97
C THR A 119 1.87 9.08 -22.41
N GLY A 120 1.92 7.93 -23.07
CA GLY A 120 2.83 6.83 -22.75
C GLY A 120 2.68 6.33 -21.30
N VAL A 121 3.81 6.02 -20.68
CA VAL A 121 3.82 5.45 -19.32
C VAL A 121 3.17 6.37 -18.28
N LYS A 122 3.24 7.70 -18.46
CA LYS A 122 2.58 8.65 -17.54
C LYS A 122 1.06 8.49 -17.60
N TYR A 123 0.50 8.40 -18.83
CA TYR A 123 -0.93 8.15 -19.00
C TYR A 123 -1.34 6.83 -18.35
N ILE A 124 -0.66 5.74 -18.67
CA ILE A 124 -1.01 4.39 -18.17
C ILE A 124 -0.98 4.34 -16.64
N VAL A 125 0.08 4.88 -16.02
CA VAL A 125 0.19 4.92 -14.55
C VAL A 125 -0.97 5.68 -13.92
N ASN A 126 -1.28 6.89 -14.42
CA ASN A 126 -2.36 7.70 -13.85
C ASN A 126 -3.74 7.12 -14.16
N TYR A 127 -3.95 6.54 -15.34
CA TYR A 127 -5.16 5.77 -15.66
C TYR A 127 -5.40 4.65 -14.63
N CYS A 128 -4.38 3.84 -14.35
CA CYS A 128 -4.48 2.77 -13.36
C CYS A 128 -4.75 3.28 -11.93
N LEU A 129 -4.15 4.42 -11.55
CA LEU A 129 -4.38 5.01 -10.23
C LEU A 129 -5.81 5.57 -10.09
N ILE A 130 -6.32 6.24 -11.13
CA ILE A 130 -7.60 6.96 -11.11
C ILE A 130 -8.76 5.99 -11.35
N HIS A 131 -8.73 5.22 -12.44
CA HIS A 131 -9.85 4.38 -12.85
C HIS A 131 -9.86 2.99 -12.22
N LEU A 132 -8.68 2.42 -11.92
CA LEU A 132 -8.57 1.09 -11.33
C LEU A 132 -8.23 1.13 -9.83
N GLY A 133 -7.82 2.26 -9.30
CA GLY A 133 -7.41 2.41 -7.91
C GLY A 133 -6.19 1.54 -7.54
N PHE A 134 -5.28 1.25 -8.45
CA PHE A 134 -4.11 0.43 -8.21
C PHE A 134 -3.25 0.98 -7.07
N ARG A 135 -2.58 0.07 -6.37
CA ARG A 135 -1.48 0.42 -5.46
C ARG A 135 -0.18 0.53 -6.25
N ASN A 136 0.81 1.22 -5.69
CA ASN A 136 2.13 1.32 -6.32
C ASN A 136 2.68 -0.06 -6.72
N ALA A 137 2.55 -1.06 -5.85
CA ALA A 137 3.05 -2.42 -6.12
C ALA A 137 2.35 -3.10 -7.30
N ASP A 138 1.05 -2.82 -7.51
CA ASP A 138 0.26 -3.41 -8.59
C ASP A 138 0.76 -2.95 -9.96
N LEU A 139 1.40 -1.77 -10.03
CA LEU A 139 1.97 -1.17 -11.24
C LEU A 139 3.33 -1.74 -11.65
N ASN A 140 3.90 -2.68 -10.91
CA ASN A 140 5.07 -3.43 -11.36
C ASN A 140 4.66 -4.51 -12.38
N LEU A 141 4.17 -4.05 -13.53
CA LEU A 141 3.59 -4.87 -14.59
C LEU A 141 4.63 -5.24 -15.62
N GLN A 142 4.78 -6.54 -15.89
CA GLN A 142 5.57 -7.05 -16.99
C GLN A 142 4.68 -7.23 -18.22
N TYR A 143 5.13 -6.74 -19.37
CA TYR A 143 4.43 -6.94 -20.63
C TYR A 143 4.57 -8.39 -21.10
N ILE A 144 3.45 -8.96 -21.57
CA ILE A 144 3.40 -10.30 -22.15
C ILE A 144 2.63 -10.30 -23.47
N GLY A 145 3.22 -10.88 -24.50
CA GLY A 145 2.64 -10.91 -25.85
C GLY A 145 1.46 -11.86 -25.99
N LYS A 146 1.41 -12.94 -25.18
CA LYS A 146 0.31 -13.92 -25.17
C LYS A 146 -0.05 -14.30 -23.75
N LEU A 147 -1.35 -14.25 -23.43
CA LEU A 147 -1.86 -14.63 -22.08
C LEU A 147 -1.58 -16.11 -21.74
N THR A 148 -1.47 -17.00 -22.76
CA THR A 148 -1.14 -18.42 -22.57
C THR A 148 0.28 -18.67 -22.05
N ASP A 149 1.16 -17.68 -22.17
CA ASP A 149 2.58 -17.80 -21.83
C ASP A 149 2.86 -17.32 -20.40
N ILE A 150 1.83 -16.99 -19.63
CA ILE A 150 1.96 -16.59 -18.22
C ILE A 150 2.39 -17.80 -17.39
N PRO A 151 3.57 -17.76 -16.76
CA PRO A 151 4.03 -18.84 -15.89
C PRO A 151 3.09 -19.00 -14.68
N SER A 152 2.71 -20.24 -14.39
CA SER A 152 1.94 -20.55 -13.19
C SER A 152 2.81 -20.40 -11.94
N GLY A 153 2.35 -19.59 -10.96
CA GLY A 153 2.97 -19.49 -9.64
C GLY A 153 4.07 -18.45 -9.46
N GLU A 154 4.40 -17.66 -10.47
CA GLU A 154 5.32 -16.54 -10.32
C GLU A 154 4.61 -15.33 -9.71
N GLY A 155 5.24 -14.72 -8.68
CA GLY A 155 4.76 -13.52 -8.01
C GLY A 155 4.96 -12.24 -8.83
N ILE A 156 4.67 -12.30 -10.15
CA ILE A 156 4.82 -11.19 -11.10
C ILE A 156 3.43 -10.76 -11.57
N ASN A 157 3.23 -9.45 -11.71
CA ASN A 157 2.04 -8.88 -12.32
C ASN A 157 2.27 -8.68 -13.81
N TYR A 158 1.26 -8.95 -14.63
CA TYR A 158 1.38 -8.88 -16.07
C TYR A 158 0.41 -7.88 -16.69
N ILE A 159 0.81 -7.32 -17.84
CA ILE A 159 -0.04 -6.53 -18.71
C ILE A 159 0.05 -7.07 -20.13
N HIS A 160 -1.10 -7.27 -20.77
CA HIS A 160 -1.22 -7.78 -22.13
C HIS A 160 -2.11 -6.86 -22.96
N LEU A 161 -1.76 -6.66 -24.23
CA LEU A 161 -2.59 -5.98 -25.21
C LEU A 161 -3.03 -6.97 -26.29
N ASN A 162 -4.32 -7.24 -26.37
CA ASN A 162 -4.88 -7.94 -27.51
C ASN A 162 -4.96 -6.98 -28.71
N ARG A 163 -4.03 -7.13 -29.67
CA ARG A 163 -3.93 -6.23 -30.82
C ARG A 163 -5.13 -6.30 -31.78
N LYS A 164 -5.97 -7.35 -31.70
CA LYS A 164 -7.15 -7.50 -32.55
C LYS A 164 -8.39 -6.85 -31.94
N THR A 165 -8.61 -7.03 -30.65
CA THR A 165 -9.79 -6.52 -29.94
C THR A 165 -9.53 -5.19 -29.24
N HIS A 166 -8.28 -4.76 -29.15
CA HIS A 166 -7.81 -3.59 -28.38
C HIS A 166 -8.08 -3.70 -26.85
N GLU A 167 -8.39 -4.91 -26.37
CA GLU A 167 -8.56 -5.18 -24.95
C GLU A 167 -7.19 -5.18 -24.24
N VAL A 168 -7.07 -4.46 -23.16
CA VAL A 168 -5.94 -4.52 -22.23
C VAL A 168 -6.32 -5.42 -21.07
N THR A 169 -5.56 -6.50 -20.86
CA THR A 169 -5.73 -7.43 -19.75
C THR A 169 -4.57 -7.25 -18.76
N MET A 170 -4.89 -7.09 -17.48
CA MET A 170 -3.90 -7.03 -16.39
C MET A 170 -4.12 -8.22 -15.45
N ILE A 171 -3.07 -8.98 -15.20
CA ILE A 171 -3.07 -10.11 -14.26
C ILE A 171 -2.26 -9.72 -13.03
N ILE A 172 -2.94 -9.58 -11.90
CA ILE A 172 -2.34 -9.11 -10.65
C ILE A 172 -2.15 -10.31 -9.71
N ASN A 173 -0.95 -10.84 -9.69
CA ASN A 173 -0.54 -11.98 -8.86
C ASN A 173 0.13 -11.53 -7.56
N GLN A 174 0.75 -10.35 -7.54
CA GLN A 174 1.48 -9.86 -6.38
C GLN A 174 0.88 -8.55 -5.87
N TYR A 175 0.09 -8.63 -4.80
CA TYR A 175 -0.47 -7.48 -4.10
C TYR A 175 -0.72 -7.79 -2.61
N LYS A 176 -0.96 -6.74 -1.82
CA LYS A 176 -0.99 -6.81 -0.35
C LYS A 176 -1.90 -7.90 0.24
N THR A 177 -3.01 -8.20 -0.42
CA THR A 177 -4.04 -9.12 0.07
C THR A 177 -4.23 -10.34 -0.85
N HIS A 178 -3.21 -10.69 -1.64
CA HIS A 178 -3.24 -11.84 -2.55
C HIS A 178 -3.62 -13.15 -1.83
N GLY A 179 -3.06 -13.41 -0.65
CA GLY A 179 -3.38 -14.61 0.12
C GLY A 179 -4.87 -14.76 0.51
N THR A 180 -5.63 -13.66 0.49
CA THR A 180 -7.08 -13.66 0.79
C THR A 180 -7.94 -13.72 -0.48
N TYR A 181 -7.51 -13.04 -1.55
CA TYR A 181 -8.37 -12.82 -2.74
C TYR A 181 -7.84 -13.53 -4.00
N GLY A 182 -6.66 -14.17 -3.94
CA GLY A 182 -6.04 -14.85 -5.09
C GLY A 182 -5.60 -13.92 -6.21
N THR A 183 -5.31 -14.48 -7.37
CA THR A 183 -4.99 -13.75 -8.60
C THR A 183 -6.19 -12.97 -9.10
N LYS A 184 -5.96 -11.76 -9.62
CA LYS A 184 -7.00 -10.93 -10.25
C LYS A 184 -6.73 -10.76 -11.73
N GLU A 185 -7.75 -10.96 -12.51
CA GLU A 185 -7.78 -10.63 -13.93
C GLU A 185 -8.67 -9.40 -14.13
N ILE A 186 -8.11 -8.35 -14.72
CA ILE A 186 -8.79 -7.08 -14.97
C ILE A 186 -8.72 -6.81 -16.47
N LYS A 187 -9.88 -6.73 -17.12
CA LYS A 187 -10.03 -6.47 -18.57
C LYS A 187 -10.61 -5.09 -18.79
N HIS A 188 -9.99 -4.35 -19.69
CA HIS A 188 -10.42 -3.03 -20.07
C HIS A 188 -10.43 -2.86 -21.60
N ASN A 189 -11.56 -2.38 -22.11
CA ASN A 189 -11.75 -2.00 -23.51
C ASN A 189 -11.70 -0.48 -23.64
N ASP A 190 -10.57 0.13 -23.25
CA ASP A 190 -10.34 1.55 -23.40
C ASP A 190 -9.43 1.80 -24.60
N ALA A 191 -9.94 2.50 -25.62
CA ALA A 191 -9.26 2.73 -26.88
C ALA A 191 -7.96 3.55 -26.70
N ARG A 192 -7.95 4.46 -25.72
CA ARG A 192 -6.79 5.29 -25.46
C ARG A 192 -5.72 4.54 -24.67
N LEU A 193 -6.13 3.79 -23.63
CA LEU A 193 -5.21 2.94 -22.88
C LEU A 193 -4.50 1.96 -23.81
N SER A 194 -5.24 1.33 -24.72
CA SER A 194 -4.68 0.37 -25.69
C SER A 194 -3.74 1.07 -26.68
N LYS A 195 -4.07 2.28 -27.14
CA LYS A 195 -3.20 3.08 -28.01
C LYS A 195 -1.90 3.45 -27.31
N GLU A 196 -1.97 4.02 -26.12
CA GLU A 196 -0.78 4.43 -25.35
C GLU A 196 0.13 3.23 -25.05
N LEU A 197 -0.46 2.07 -24.68
CA LEU A 197 0.31 0.84 -24.45
C LEU A 197 0.97 0.33 -25.74
N LYS A 198 0.27 0.39 -26.87
CA LYS A 198 0.82 -0.01 -28.19
C LYS A 198 1.98 0.87 -28.60
N GLU A 199 1.88 2.20 -28.40
CA GLU A 199 2.91 3.16 -28.78
C GLU A 199 4.19 3.05 -27.94
N MET A 200 4.13 2.41 -26.76
CA MET A 200 5.32 2.12 -25.97
C MET A 200 6.24 1.07 -26.62
N ASN A 201 5.75 0.30 -27.60
CA ASN A 201 6.51 -0.76 -28.29
C ASN A 201 7.22 -1.77 -27.36
N LEU A 202 6.57 -2.12 -26.25
CA LEU A 202 7.10 -3.10 -25.31
C LEU A 202 7.23 -4.47 -25.98
N VAL A 203 8.30 -5.19 -25.66
CA VAL A 203 8.50 -6.60 -26.04
C VAL A 203 8.26 -7.50 -24.84
N ASP A 204 8.06 -8.79 -25.11
CA ASP A 204 7.86 -9.81 -24.06
C ASP A 204 8.97 -9.73 -23.00
N GLY A 205 8.57 -9.64 -21.75
CA GLY A 205 9.48 -9.54 -20.63
C GLY A 205 9.77 -8.10 -20.16
N ASP A 206 9.46 -7.08 -20.95
CA ASP A 206 9.66 -5.69 -20.54
C ASP A 206 8.75 -5.30 -19.36
N PHE A 207 9.29 -4.53 -18.43
CA PHE A 207 8.49 -3.95 -17.36
C PHE A 207 8.02 -2.55 -17.71
N LEU A 208 6.72 -2.26 -17.45
CA LEU A 208 6.13 -0.93 -17.64
C LEU A 208 6.95 0.18 -16.95
N LEU A 209 7.51 -0.13 -15.78
CA LEU A 209 8.32 0.77 -14.98
C LEU A 209 9.80 0.35 -14.91
N SER A 210 10.35 -0.22 -15.99
CA SER A 210 11.77 -0.63 -16.03
C SER A 210 12.72 0.50 -15.63
N LEU A 211 13.87 0.16 -15.05
CA LEU A 211 14.96 1.10 -14.82
C LEU A 211 15.66 1.42 -16.16
N LYS A 212 16.48 2.48 -16.17
CA LYS A 212 17.19 2.90 -17.39
C LYS A 212 18.11 1.81 -17.95
N ASP A 213 18.58 0.91 -17.09
CA ASP A 213 19.42 -0.25 -17.42
C ASP A 213 18.61 -1.52 -17.74
N GLY A 214 17.26 -1.40 -17.84
CA GLY A 214 16.36 -2.53 -18.09
C GLY A 214 16.10 -3.43 -16.88
N THR A 215 16.69 -3.16 -15.71
CA THR A 215 16.47 -3.98 -14.52
C THR A 215 15.09 -3.82 -13.92
N VAL A 216 14.60 -4.89 -13.29
CA VAL A 216 13.31 -4.91 -12.58
C VAL A 216 13.37 -4.01 -11.37
N PRO A 217 12.47 -3.03 -11.23
CA PRO A 217 12.48 -2.14 -10.08
C PRO A 217 12.12 -2.88 -8.79
N SER A 218 12.84 -2.58 -7.71
CA SER A 218 12.46 -3.03 -6.38
C SER A 218 11.12 -2.40 -5.95
N HIS A 219 10.45 -2.98 -4.96
CA HIS A 219 9.18 -2.44 -4.44
C HIS A 219 9.27 -0.95 -4.02
N SER A 220 10.37 -0.52 -3.40
CA SER A 220 10.59 0.90 -3.05
C SER A 220 10.78 1.76 -4.31
N THR A 221 11.55 1.29 -5.26
CA THR A 221 11.81 1.98 -6.53
C THR A 221 10.51 2.15 -7.36
N VAL A 222 9.61 1.16 -7.36
CA VAL A 222 8.28 1.29 -7.98
C VAL A 222 7.51 2.46 -7.36
N GLY A 223 7.46 2.56 -6.03
CA GLY A 223 6.80 3.66 -5.33
C GLY A 223 7.35 5.03 -5.72
N ASP A 224 8.68 5.18 -5.78
CA ASP A 224 9.34 6.42 -6.17
C ASP A 224 9.03 6.78 -7.65
N LYS A 225 9.04 5.79 -8.54
CA LYS A 225 8.68 6.00 -9.95
C LYS A 225 7.22 6.40 -10.12
N VAL A 226 6.30 5.71 -9.45
CA VAL A 226 4.88 6.06 -9.48
C VAL A 226 4.66 7.48 -8.96
N MET A 227 5.32 7.85 -7.85
CA MET A 227 5.28 9.22 -7.34
C MET A 227 5.76 10.23 -8.38
N ALA A 228 6.88 9.97 -9.05
CA ALA A 228 7.46 10.86 -10.06
C ALA A 228 6.60 11.00 -11.33
N LEU A 229 5.87 9.92 -11.70
CA LEU A 229 5.02 9.87 -12.89
C LEU A 229 3.59 10.36 -12.62
N SER A 230 3.14 10.35 -11.36
CA SER A 230 1.77 10.73 -10.99
C SER A 230 1.51 12.22 -11.18
N ILE A 231 0.28 12.55 -11.55
CA ILE A 231 -0.23 13.92 -11.68
C ILE A 231 0.11 14.71 -10.42
N GLY A 232 0.68 15.91 -10.61
CA GLY A 232 1.08 16.79 -9.52
C GLY A 232 2.03 16.16 -8.49
N LYS A 233 2.66 15.01 -8.80
CA LYS A 233 3.43 14.19 -7.84
C LYS A 233 2.63 13.84 -6.58
N LEU A 234 1.34 13.62 -6.74
CA LEU A 234 0.44 13.31 -5.62
C LEU A 234 0.67 11.91 -5.05
N GLY A 235 1.07 10.96 -5.90
CA GLY A 235 1.19 9.54 -5.55
C GLY A 235 -0.17 8.86 -5.34
N GLU A 236 -0.13 7.52 -5.23
CA GLU A 236 -1.29 6.65 -5.12
C GLU A 236 -2.30 7.11 -4.06
N THR A 237 -1.84 7.29 -2.83
CA THR A 237 -2.73 7.53 -1.69
C THR A 237 -3.57 8.80 -1.83
N LYS A 238 -2.98 9.88 -2.37
CA LYS A 238 -3.68 11.16 -2.55
C LYS A 238 -4.66 11.09 -3.71
N ILE A 239 -4.25 10.49 -4.84
CA ILE A 239 -5.13 10.28 -6.00
C ILE A 239 -6.35 9.45 -5.60
N VAL A 240 -6.17 8.31 -4.95
CA VAL A 240 -7.29 7.46 -4.53
C VAL A 240 -8.21 8.18 -3.54
N LYS A 241 -7.68 9.07 -2.68
CA LYS A 241 -8.53 9.90 -1.81
C LYS A 241 -9.46 10.82 -2.60
N VAL A 242 -8.95 11.45 -3.65
CA VAL A 242 -9.77 12.31 -4.54
C VAL A 242 -10.85 11.46 -5.23
N VAL A 243 -10.48 10.32 -5.78
CA VAL A 243 -11.39 9.40 -6.48
C VAL A 243 -12.49 8.87 -5.55
N VAL A 244 -12.12 8.40 -4.36
CA VAL A 244 -13.09 7.89 -3.37
C VAL A 244 -14.03 9.00 -2.91
N LYS A 245 -13.51 10.22 -2.70
CA LYS A 245 -14.35 11.38 -2.37
C LYS A 245 -15.37 11.66 -3.47
N HIS A 246 -14.93 11.73 -4.72
CA HIS A 246 -15.79 11.98 -5.88
C HIS A 246 -16.92 10.93 -5.99
N TYR A 247 -16.60 9.64 -5.86
CA TYR A 247 -17.60 8.59 -5.94
C TYR A 247 -18.59 8.61 -4.75
N LEU A 248 -18.13 9.00 -3.56
CA LEU A 248 -19.03 9.19 -2.42
C LEU A 248 -19.96 10.37 -2.62
N ASP A 249 -19.45 11.50 -3.14
CA ASP A 249 -20.26 12.71 -3.44
C ASP A 249 -21.35 12.43 -4.46
N ASN A 250 -21.01 11.66 -5.48
CA ASN A 250 -21.93 11.31 -6.58
C ASN A 250 -22.75 10.03 -6.31
N LYS A 251 -22.60 9.42 -5.13
CA LYS A 251 -23.27 8.17 -4.75
C LYS A 251 -23.01 7.01 -5.74
N SER A 252 -21.83 7.01 -6.37
CA SER A 252 -21.40 6.00 -7.35
C SER A 252 -20.87 4.76 -6.62
N TYR A 253 -21.77 4.00 -5.99
CA TYR A 253 -21.41 2.84 -5.17
C TYR A 253 -20.83 1.69 -5.97
N GLU A 254 -21.24 1.54 -7.24
CA GLU A 254 -20.69 0.54 -8.15
C GLU A 254 -19.21 0.82 -8.44
N ASP A 255 -18.82 2.08 -8.68
CA ASP A 255 -17.44 2.47 -8.90
C ASP A 255 -16.59 2.27 -7.64
N LEU A 256 -17.14 2.57 -6.45
CA LEU A 256 -16.48 2.25 -5.18
C LEU A 256 -16.28 0.75 -5.00
N GLU A 257 -17.25 -0.07 -5.40
CA GLU A 257 -17.15 -1.52 -5.35
C GLU A 257 -16.07 -2.03 -6.32
N ASN A 258 -15.99 -1.50 -7.53
CA ASN A 258 -15.00 -1.84 -8.53
C ASN A 258 -13.57 -1.52 -8.02
N ILE A 259 -13.35 -0.33 -7.48
CA ILE A 259 -12.07 0.03 -6.85
C ILE A 259 -11.76 -0.87 -5.66
N SER A 260 -12.74 -1.17 -4.82
CA SER A 260 -12.60 -2.06 -3.67
C SER A 260 -12.14 -3.46 -4.11
N LYS A 261 -12.77 -4.05 -5.12
CA LYS A 261 -12.40 -5.34 -5.72
C LYS A 261 -10.99 -5.30 -6.30
N THR A 262 -10.68 -4.28 -7.11
CA THR A 262 -9.35 -4.11 -7.72
C THR A 262 -8.26 -3.98 -6.66
N ARG A 263 -8.49 -3.22 -5.61
CA ARG A 263 -7.53 -3.08 -4.49
C ARG A 263 -7.48 -4.31 -3.58
N GLY A 264 -8.40 -5.25 -3.66
CA GLY A 264 -8.54 -6.37 -2.72
C GLY A 264 -8.71 -5.85 -1.29
N THR A 265 -9.72 -5.05 -1.08
CA THR A 265 -10.09 -4.50 0.22
C THR A 265 -11.62 -4.46 0.34
N SER A 266 -12.18 -4.35 1.53
CA SER A 266 -13.62 -4.12 1.66
C SER A 266 -13.97 -2.66 1.38
N ILE A 267 -15.20 -2.39 0.93
CA ILE A 267 -15.72 -1.02 0.75
C ILE A 267 -15.60 -0.24 2.07
N ALA A 268 -15.94 -0.85 3.19
CA ALA A 268 -15.81 -0.22 4.51
C ALA A 268 -14.37 0.21 4.80
N THR A 269 -13.37 -0.64 4.49
CA THR A 269 -11.96 -0.31 4.64
C THR A 269 -11.54 0.78 3.65
N LEU A 270 -12.03 0.75 2.41
CA LEU A 270 -11.76 1.77 1.41
C LEU A 270 -12.26 3.14 1.91
N ILE A 271 -13.52 3.22 2.34
CA ILE A 271 -14.11 4.45 2.86
C ILE A 271 -13.38 4.93 4.11
N SER A 272 -13.12 4.06 5.09
CA SER A 272 -12.46 4.46 6.34
C SER A 272 -11.03 4.97 6.13
N SER A 273 -10.32 4.47 5.11
CA SER A 273 -8.91 4.80 4.84
C SER A 273 -8.73 6.00 3.93
N TYR A 274 -9.67 6.23 3.00
CA TYR A 274 -9.52 7.21 1.92
C TYR A 274 -10.58 8.31 1.92
N ASN A 275 -11.66 8.20 2.72
CA ASN A 275 -12.67 9.24 2.80
C ASN A 275 -12.11 10.54 3.41
N LEU A 276 -12.18 11.62 2.64
CA LEU A 276 -11.75 12.96 3.06
C LEU A 276 -12.76 13.65 4.01
N TYR A 277 -14.00 13.13 4.13
CA TYR A 277 -15.01 13.65 5.06
C TYR A 277 -14.82 13.22 6.52
N ASN A 278 -13.98 12.23 6.81
CA ASN A 278 -13.67 11.80 8.18
C ASN A 278 -12.89 12.88 8.98
N THR A 279 -13.17 14.16 8.68
CA THR A 279 -12.58 15.33 9.36
C THR A 279 -13.47 15.90 10.47
N ASN A 280 -14.70 15.35 10.63
CA ASN A 280 -15.64 15.76 11.69
C ASN A 280 -15.44 14.97 12.99
#